data_8d2b6baa74860c7467236e77568d9a3f
#
_entry.id   8d2b6baa74860c7467236e77568d9a3f
#
_cell.length_a   1.000
_cell.length_b   1.000
_cell.length_c   1.000
_cell.angle_alpha   90.00
_cell.angle_beta   90.00
_cell.angle_gamma   90.00
#
_symmetry.space_group_name_H-M   'P 1'
#
loop_
_entity.id
_entity.type
_entity.pdbx_description
1 polymer ?
#
loop_
_entity_poly.entity_id
_entity_poly.type
_entity_poly.pdbx_seq_one_letter_code
_entity_poly.pdbx_strand_id
1 'polypeptide(L)'
;MPAFSLEPSQTARCAELRALAEERLRPLAEKGEPGRVNRPLVAELGRLGLLERLFTSGALDLCLMRESLAQACTEAETALALQGLGAHPVHAHGTPAQRERWLPAVSEGSAVAAFALSEPGAGSDAAALGLRAEGEPVGPVGTPGVRAEGEQVGRGAAEQSGAARWERGRADSEAPGARAETQRSGSESAAPGSQAGRESVWQGAEGARAGWESVRRGAAGPSAGREPGSTAGAPARPVAVPDGASRWRLTGEKCWISNAPEADFYTVFARTTPGAGARGVTAFLVPADRPGLTGTALDMLSPHPIGALAFDAVPVSADDVLGEVDRGFRVAMGTLNLFRPSVGAFAVGMAQAALEATLAHTARRDAFGGKLRDLQSVAHTVAEMALRTDAARLMVYAAATAYDEGAPDVPKRAAMAKLLATETAQYVVDTAVQLHGARALQRGHLLEHLYREVRAPRIYEGASEVQRGIIAKELYADVELS
;
A
#
# COMPACT_ATOMS: atom_id res chain seq x y z
N MET A 1 31.12 -6.73 5.53
CA MET A 1 29.85 -6.70 4.79
C MET A 1 29.85 -7.92 3.91
N PRO A 2 28.89 -8.85 4.00
CA PRO A 2 28.80 -9.89 3.00
C PRO A 2 28.59 -9.21 1.65
N ALA A 3 29.33 -9.65 0.62
CA ALA A 3 29.04 -9.25 -0.75
C ALA A 3 27.60 -9.66 -1.04
N PHE A 4 26.76 -8.73 -1.49
CA PHE A 4 25.35 -8.98 -1.79
C PHE A 4 25.22 -9.79 -3.10
N SER A 5 25.80 -11.00 -3.12
CA SER A 5 25.54 -11.99 -4.15
C SER A 5 24.53 -13.00 -3.59
N LEU A 6 23.49 -13.25 -4.35
CA LEU A 6 22.57 -14.32 -4.02
C LEU A 6 23.30 -15.67 -4.00
N GLU A 7 22.90 -16.53 -3.08
CA GLU A 7 23.32 -17.92 -3.09
C GLU A 7 22.88 -18.62 -4.40
N PRO A 8 23.63 -19.61 -4.89
CA PRO A 8 23.23 -20.34 -6.09
C PRO A 8 21.82 -20.91 -6.04
N SER A 9 21.38 -21.36 -4.87
CA SER A 9 20.02 -21.85 -4.60
C SER A 9 18.96 -20.74 -4.75
N GLN A 10 19.24 -19.53 -4.28
CA GLN A 10 18.36 -18.37 -4.42
C GLN A 10 18.25 -17.94 -5.89
N THR A 11 19.39 -17.92 -6.59
CA THR A 11 19.42 -17.58 -8.03
C THR A 11 18.62 -18.60 -8.86
N ALA A 12 18.80 -19.90 -8.61
CA ALA A 12 18.06 -20.98 -9.29
C ALA A 12 16.56 -20.83 -9.03
N ARG A 13 16.18 -20.54 -7.79
CA ARG A 13 14.79 -20.35 -7.40
C ARG A 13 14.17 -19.11 -8.07
N CYS A 14 14.88 -18.00 -8.17
CA CYS A 14 14.38 -16.83 -8.89
C CYS A 14 14.11 -17.17 -10.38
N ALA A 15 14.95 -17.98 -11.00
CA ALA A 15 14.73 -18.44 -12.37
C ALA A 15 13.50 -19.35 -12.47
N GLU A 16 13.32 -20.28 -11.54
CA GLU A 16 12.12 -21.14 -11.44
C GLU A 16 10.84 -20.32 -11.27
N LEU A 17 10.83 -19.33 -10.37
CA LEU A 17 9.68 -18.45 -10.14
C LEU A 17 9.30 -17.67 -11.39
N ARG A 18 10.28 -17.16 -12.16
CA ARG A 18 10.00 -16.49 -13.43
C ARG A 18 9.38 -17.44 -14.45
N ALA A 19 9.91 -18.64 -14.58
CA ALA A 19 9.35 -19.66 -15.48
C ALA A 19 7.92 -20.03 -15.08
N LEU A 20 7.65 -20.28 -13.79
CA LEU A 20 6.31 -20.54 -13.28
C LEU A 20 5.35 -19.36 -13.55
N ALA A 21 5.83 -18.13 -13.39
CA ALA A 21 5.03 -16.95 -13.67
C ALA A 21 4.64 -16.85 -15.14
N GLU A 22 5.57 -17.14 -16.05
CA GLU A 22 5.31 -17.11 -17.49
C GLU A 22 4.39 -18.26 -17.95
N GLU A 23 4.68 -19.48 -17.51
CA GLU A 23 4.00 -20.68 -18.00
C GLU A 23 2.63 -20.90 -17.39
N ARG A 24 2.44 -20.52 -16.12
CA ARG A 24 1.25 -20.88 -15.34
C ARG A 24 0.42 -19.71 -14.84
N LEU A 25 1.06 -18.63 -14.41
CA LEU A 25 0.34 -17.51 -13.77
C LEU A 25 -0.11 -16.49 -14.81
N ARG A 26 0.71 -16.13 -15.78
CA ARG A 26 0.35 -15.20 -16.85
C ARG A 26 -0.90 -15.61 -17.62
N PRO A 27 -1.08 -16.88 -18.05
CA PRO A 27 -2.32 -17.28 -18.72
C PRO A 27 -3.58 -17.17 -17.88
N LEU A 28 -3.46 -17.22 -16.55
CA LEU A 28 -4.57 -16.97 -15.62
C LEU A 28 -4.79 -15.47 -15.43
N ALA A 29 -3.73 -14.69 -15.34
CA ALA A 29 -3.79 -13.23 -15.25
C ALA A 29 -4.49 -12.62 -16.46
N GLU A 30 -4.15 -13.05 -17.67
CA GLU A 30 -4.73 -12.57 -18.93
C GLU A 30 -6.24 -12.89 -19.08
N LYS A 31 -6.76 -13.86 -18.34
CA LYS A 31 -8.19 -14.20 -18.30
C LYS A 31 -8.93 -13.40 -17.22
N GLY A 32 -8.21 -12.70 -16.36
CA GLY A 32 -8.79 -11.88 -15.31
C GLY A 32 -9.48 -10.64 -15.85
N GLU A 33 -10.47 -10.16 -15.14
CA GLU A 33 -11.13 -8.89 -15.44
C GLU A 33 -10.34 -7.76 -14.76
N PRO A 34 -9.91 -6.71 -15.49
CA PRO A 34 -9.19 -5.59 -14.89
C PRO A 34 -9.98 -4.94 -13.75
N GLY A 35 -9.31 -4.61 -12.66
CA GLY A 35 -9.94 -4.01 -11.48
C GLY A 35 -10.72 -4.98 -10.59
N ARG A 36 -10.69 -6.29 -10.88
CA ARG A 36 -11.38 -7.33 -10.11
C ARG A 36 -10.38 -8.32 -9.50
N VAL A 37 -10.76 -8.93 -8.40
CA VAL A 37 -9.96 -10.00 -7.80
C VAL A 37 -9.97 -11.24 -8.70
N ASN A 38 -8.80 -11.62 -9.19
CA ASN A 38 -8.64 -12.84 -9.99
C ASN A 38 -8.49 -14.05 -9.05
N ARG A 39 -9.62 -14.57 -8.53
CA ARG A 39 -9.62 -15.72 -7.61
C ARG A 39 -8.96 -16.97 -8.18
N PRO A 40 -9.09 -17.33 -9.49
CA PRO A 40 -8.33 -18.44 -10.06
C PRO A 40 -6.82 -18.26 -9.98
N LEU A 41 -6.32 -17.04 -10.15
CA LEU A 41 -4.89 -16.72 -10.01
C LEU A 41 -4.44 -16.84 -8.55
N VAL A 42 -5.23 -16.34 -7.60
CA VAL A 42 -4.96 -16.46 -6.15
C VAL A 42 -4.93 -17.94 -5.73
N ALA A 43 -5.88 -18.75 -6.17
CA ALA A 43 -5.92 -20.18 -5.89
C ALA A 43 -4.71 -20.92 -6.47
N GLU A 44 -4.22 -20.54 -7.66
CA GLU A 44 -3.04 -21.13 -8.26
C GLU A 44 -1.75 -20.75 -7.48
N LEU A 45 -1.64 -19.51 -7.00
CA LEU A 45 -0.54 -19.10 -6.11
C LEU A 45 -0.54 -19.94 -4.83
N GLY A 46 -1.72 -20.22 -4.25
CA GLY A 46 -1.86 -21.13 -3.10
C GLY A 46 -1.43 -22.55 -3.43
N ARG A 47 -1.91 -23.12 -4.55
CA ARG A 47 -1.54 -24.47 -4.98
C ARG A 47 -0.04 -24.64 -5.25
N LEU A 48 0.64 -23.58 -5.63
CA LEU A 48 2.10 -23.53 -5.81
C LEU A 48 2.86 -23.34 -4.48
N GLY A 49 2.16 -23.20 -3.35
CA GLY A 49 2.74 -22.95 -2.04
C GLY A 49 3.34 -21.54 -1.86
N LEU A 50 3.09 -20.62 -2.81
CA LEU A 50 3.69 -19.28 -2.76
C LEU A 50 3.02 -18.40 -1.70
N LEU A 51 1.72 -18.58 -1.43
CA LEU A 51 1.01 -17.84 -0.40
C LEU A 51 1.40 -18.28 1.02
N GLU A 52 1.65 -19.55 1.26
CA GLU A 52 2.14 -20.06 2.54
C GLU A 52 3.50 -19.43 2.92
N ARG A 53 4.36 -19.20 1.92
CA ARG A 53 5.67 -18.59 2.13
C ARG A 53 5.62 -17.15 2.60
N LEU A 54 4.51 -16.44 2.42
CA LEU A 54 4.30 -15.11 2.99
C LEU A 54 4.40 -15.11 4.52
N PHE A 55 4.16 -16.26 5.16
CA PHE A 55 4.12 -16.41 6.61
C PHE A 55 5.26 -17.27 7.17
N THR A 56 5.95 -18.02 6.31
CA THR A 56 6.97 -18.99 6.72
C THR A 56 8.39 -18.63 6.28
N SER A 57 8.53 -17.61 5.41
CA SER A 57 9.84 -17.16 4.93
C SER A 57 10.18 -15.73 5.40
N GLY A 58 11.47 -15.35 5.28
CA GLY A 58 11.95 -14.02 5.66
C GLY A 58 11.65 -12.94 4.61
N ALA A 59 12.01 -11.70 4.95
CA ALA A 59 11.83 -10.52 4.10
C ALA A 59 12.65 -10.60 2.80
N LEU A 60 13.86 -11.18 2.86
CA LEU A 60 14.66 -11.38 1.65
C LEU A 60 13.96 -12.33 0.67
N ASP A 61 13.44 -13.45 1.16
CA ASP A 61 12.71 -14.41 0.31
C ASP A 61 11.44 -13.79 -0.28
N LEU A 62 10.70 -12.99 0.49
CA LEU A 62 9.57 -12.19 0.00
C LEU A 62 9.99 -11.25 -1.13
N CYS A 63 11.13 -10.56 -0.98
CA CYS A 63 11.66 -9.68 -2.04
C CYS A 63 12.03 -10.46 -3.30
N LEU A 64 12.69 -11.61 -3.17
CA LEU A 64 13.05 -12.46 -4.30
C LEU A 64 11.82 -13.00 -5.05
N MET A 65 10.79 -13.42 -4.31
CA MET A 65 9.51 -13.83 -4.91
C MET A 65 8.87 -12.67 -5.69
N ARG A 66 8.72 -11.52 -5.07
CA ARG A 66 8.07 -10.35 -5.67
C ARG A 66 8.81 -9.83 -6.89
N GLU A 67 10.15 -9.71 -6.84
CA GLU A 67 10.97 -9.31 -7.99
C GLU A 67 10.81 -10.29 -9.16
N SER A 68 10.91 -11.61 -8.87
CA SER A 68 10.83 -12.64 -9.89
C SER A 68 9.46 -12.69 -10.57
N LEU A 69 8.38 -12.61 -9.80
CA LEU A 69 7.02 -12.55 -10.34
C LEU A 69 6.78 -11.27 -11.15
N ALA A 70 7.22 -10.11 -10.65
CA ALA A 70 7.03 -8.83 -11.32
C ALA A 70 7.75 -8.74 -12.67
N GLN A 71 8.89 -9.39 -12.80
CA GLN A 71 9.63 -9.45 -14.06
C GLN A 71 8.85 -10.20 -15.15
N ALA A 72 8.03 -11.16 -14.76
CA ALA A 72 7.29 -12.03 -15.67
C ALA A 72 5.78 -11.69 -15.74
N CYS A 73 5.12 -11.44 -14.61
CA CYS A 73 3.67 -11.19 -14.51
C CYS A 73 3.36 -10.31 -13.30
N THR A 74 3.10 -9.04 -13.52
CA THR A 74 2.83 -8.06 -12.46
C THR A 74 1.53 -8.35 -11.71
N GLU A 75 0.53 -8.91 -12.38
CA GLU A 75 -0.75 -9.28 -11.76
C GLU A 75 -0.58 -10.42 -10.74
N ALA A 76 0.27 -11.41 -11.06
CA ALA A 76 0.57 -12.50 -10.14
C ALA A 76 1.35 -12.01 -8.91
N GLU A 77 2.30 -11.11 -9.14
CA GLU A 77 3.04 -10.43 -8.08
C GLU A 77 2.08 -9.67 -7.16
N THR A 78 1.21 -8.85 -7.73
CA THR A 78 0.26 -8.04 -6.98
C THR A 78 -0.73 -8.92 -6.21
N ALA A 79 -1.28 -9.96 -6.83
CA ALA A 79 -2.16 -10.90 -6.14
C ALA A 79 -1.48 -11.54 -4.91
N LEU A 80 -0.22 -11.96 -5.03
CA LEU A 80 0.59 -12.48 -3.92
C LEU A 80 0.81 -11.40 -2.84
N ALA A 81 1.25 -10.22 -3.23
CA ALA A 81 1.59 -9.14 -2.32
C ALA A 81 0.38 -8.68 -1.49
N LEU A 82 -0.79 -8.55 -2.11
CA LEU A 82 -2.01 -8.09 -1.43
C LEU A 82 -2.52 -9.09 -0.41
N GLN A 83 -2.39 -10.40 -0.69
CA GLN A 83 -2.67 -11.45 0.30
C GLN A 83 -1.76 -11.32 1.52
N GLY A 84 -0.46 -11.14 1.29
CA GLY A 84 0.50 -10.94 2.36
C GLY A 84 0.20 -9.69 3.17
N LEU A 85 0.01 -8.54 2.52
CA LEU A 85 -0.26 -7.27 3.20
C LEU A 85 -1.52 -7.34 4.06
N GLY A 86 -2.60 -7.93 3.54
CA GLY A 86 -3.88 -8.05 4.25
C GLY A 86 -3.85 -9.03 5.42
N ALA A 87 -3.15 -10.16 5.28
CA ALA A 87 -3.16 -11.24 6.26
C ALA A 87 -1.97 -11.23 7.25
N HIS A 88 -0.86 -10.51 6.94
CA HIS A 88 0.29 -10.43 7.87
C HIS A 88 -0.10 -9.91 9.26
N PRO A 89 -0.97 -8.92 9.44
CA PRO A 89 -1.44 -8.51 10.77
C PRO A 89 -2.09 -9.66 11.56
N VAL A 90 -2.83 -10.55 10.89
CA VAL A 90 -3.41 -11.74 11.52
C VAL A 90 -2.30 -12.73 11.92
N HIS A 91 -1.33 -12.95 11.04
CA HIS A 91 -0.17 -13.81 11.32
C HIS A 91 0.62 -13.33 12.52
N ALA A 92 0.99 -12.04 12.54
CA ALA A 92 1.88 -11.47 13.56
C ALA A 92 1.18 -11.18 14.88
N HIS A 93 -0.08 -10.77 14.87
CA HIS A 93 -0.78 -10.21 16.03
C HIS A 93 -2.12 -10.88 16.34
N GLY A 94 -2.61 -11.78 15.51
CA GLY A 94 -3.86 -12.51 15.74
C GLY A 94 -3.77 -13.48 16.91
N THR A 95 -4.90 -13.75 17.54
CA THR A 95 -5.05 -14.85 18.50
C THR A 95 -4.88 -16.20 17.81
N PRO A 96 -4.62 -17.29 18.54
CA PRO A 96 -4.60 -18.63 17.94
C PRO A 96 -5.86 -18.95 17.13
N ALA A 97 -7.04 -18.61 17.64
CA ALA A 97 -8.32 -18.84 16.95
C ALA A 97 -8.45 -18.03 15.65
N GLN A 98 -8.01 -16.76 15.65
CA GLN A 98 -7.99 -15.93 14.43
C GLN A 98 -7.04 -16.50 13.38
N ARG A 99 -5.85 -16.92 13.78
CA ARG A 99 -4.86 -17.54 12.88
C ARG A 99 -5.38 -18.86 12.30
N GLU A 100 -5.91 -19.73 13.14
CA GLU A 100 -6.45 -21.04 12.73
C GLU A 100 -7.62 -20.89 11.74
N ARG A 101 -8.46 -19.88 11.95
CA ARG A 101 -9.61 -19.62 11.08
C ARG A 101 -9.20 -19.10 9.69
N TRP A 102 -8.22 -18.19 9.59
CA TRP A 102 -8.00 -17.42 8.38
C TRP A 102 -6.73 -17.78 7.61
N LEU A 103 -5.62 -18.07 8.31
CA LEU A 103 -4.34 -18.27 7.63
C LEU A 103 -4.31 -19.51 6.71
N PRO A 104 -4.91 -20.66 7.07
CA PRO A 104 -4.97 -21.80 6.14
C PRO A 104 -5.69 -21.44 4.83
N ALA A 105 -6.85 -20.80 4.91
CA ALA A 105 -7.63 -20.41 3.73
C ALA A 105 -6.89 -19.35 2.86
N VAL A 106 -6.14 -18.43 3.47
CA VAL A 106 -5.27 -17.48 2.74
C VAL A 106 -4.11 -18.22 2.09
N SER A 107 -3.45 -19.14 2.78
CA SER A 107 -2.32 -19.91 2.26
C SER A 107 -2.72 -20.82 1.10
N GLU A 108 -3.93 -21.38 1.14
CA GLU A 108 -4.52 -22.18 0.06
C GLU A 108 -5.06 -21.32 -1.09
N GLY A 109 -5.21 -20.02 -0.89
CA GLY A 109 -5.78 -19.10 -1.89
C GLY A 109 -7.31 -19.18 -1.99
N SER A 110 -8.00 -19.81 -1.03
CA SER A 110 -9.46 -19.89 -0.96
C SER A 110 -10.09 -18.67 -0.30
N ALA A 111 -9.34 -17.90 0.53
CA ALA A 111 -9.76 -16.63 1.09
C ALA A 111 -8.88 -15.48 0.61
N VAL A 112 -9.50 -14.32 0.39
CA VAL A 112 -8.85 -13.08 -0.04
C VAL A 112 -8.80 -12.09 1.12
N ALA A 113 -7.60 -11.61 1.43
CA ALA A 113 -7.33 -10.65 2.50
C ALA A 113 -7.19 -9.22 1.97
N ALA A 114 -7.51 -8.24 2.82
CA ALA A 114 -7.29 -6.83 2.51
C ALA A 114 -6.79 -6.03 3.71
N PHE A 115 -6.00 -4.97 3.44
CA PHE A 115 -5.42 -4.07 4.43
C PHE A 115 -6.07 -2.69 4.33
N ALA A 116 -6.97 -2.36 5.26
CA ALA A 116 -7.81 -1.17 5.21
C ALA A 116 -7.30 -0.07 6.16
N LEU A 117 -6.22 0.61 5.78
CA LEU A 117 -5.62 1.71 6.54
C LEU A 117 -6.07 3.08 6.01
N SER A 118 -5.94 3.33 4.71
CA SER A 118 -6.10 4.64 4.07
C SER A 118 -7.55 5.13 4.06
N GLU A 119 -7.72 6.46 4.12
CA GLU A 119 -9.01 7.16 4.08
C GLU A 119 -8.94 8.32 3.09
N PRO A 120 -10.07 8.85 2.60
CA PRO A 120 -10.07 10.02 1.72
C PRO A 120 -9.31 11.22 2.28
N GLY A 121 -9.37 11.43 3.59
CA GLY A 121 -8.71 12.52 4.32
C GLY A 121 -7.37 12.15 4.98
N ALA A 122 -6.96 10.86 4.99
CA ALA A 122 -5.79 10.39 5.71
C ALA A 122 -5.03 9.31 4.89
N GLY A 123 -4.26 9.76 3.91
CA GLY A 123 -3.37 8.93 3.11
C GLY A 123 -1.94 8.95 3.68
N SER A 124 -1.18 10.00 3.37
CA SER A 124 0.21 10.17 3.83
C SER A 124 0.32 10.37 5.34
N ASP A 125 -0.64 11.08 5.95
CA ASP A 125 -0.79 11.18 7.40
C ASP A 125 -1.74 10.11 7.93
N ALA A 126 -1.29 8.86 7.90
CA ALA A 126 -2.08 7.72 8.34
C ALA A 126 -2.44 7.75 9.84
N ALA A 127 -1.75 8.56 10.65
CA ALA A 127 -2.09 8.75 12.07
C ALA A 127 -3.32 9.64 12.27
N ALA A 128 -3.72 10.42 11.26
CA ALA A 128 -4.87 11.31 11.29
C ALA A 128 -6.19 10.62 10.86
N LEU A 129 -6.21 9.28 10.76
CA LEU A 129 -7.41 8.54 10.35
C LEU A 129 -8.64 8.88 11.20
N GLY A 130 -9.80 9.01 10.54
CA GLY A 130 -11.07 9.45 11.08
C GLY A 130 -12.11 8.35 11.31
N LEU A 131 -11.92 7.14 10.76
CA LEU A 131 -12.79 5.98 11.02
C LEU A 131 -12.85 5.74 12.53
N ARG A 132 -14.05 5.78 13.12
CA ARG A 132 -14.25 5.68 14.56
C ARG A 132 -14.69 4.28 14.95
N ALA A 133 -14.18 3.83 16.11
CA ALA A 133 -14.68 2.68 16.83
C ALA A 133 -15.32 3.20 18.14
N GLU A 134 -16.62 3.38 18.14
CA GLU A 134 -17.35 3.88 19.29
C GLU A 134 -17.77 2.71 20.18
N GLY A 135 -17.37 2.75 21.47
CA GLY A 135 -17.71 1.73 22.45
C GLY A 135 -19.23 1.72 22.71
N GLU A 136 -19.83 0.53 22.71
CA GLU A 136 -21.22 0.38 23.17
C GLU A 136 -21.22 0.53 24.69
N PRO A 137 -22.18 1.33 25.26
CA PRO A 137 -22.36 1.35 26.70
C PRO A 137 -22.73 -0.05 27.17
N VAL A 138 -21.98 -0.59 28.12
CA VAL A 138 -22.33 -1.83 28.81
C VAL A 138 -23.61 -1.57 29.57
N GLY A 139 -24.76 -1.97 29.01
CA GLY A 139 -26.02 -1.94 29.73
C GLY A 139 -25.88 -2.74 31.04
N PRO A 140 -26.58 -2.34 32.14
CA PRO A 140 -26.51 -3.07 33.38
C PRO A 140 -26.88 -4.54 33.11
N VAL A 141 -26.02 -5.43 33.55
CA VAL A 141 -26.28 -6.90 33.51
C VAL A 141 -27.61 -7.13 34.23
N GLY A 142 -28.65 -7.38 33.42
CA GLY A 142 -30.00 -7.63 33.96
C GLY A 142 -29.95 -8.84 34.88
N THR A 143 -30.14 -8.60 36.17
CA THR A 143 -30.54 -9.64 37.11
C THR A 143 -31.78 -10.37 36.55
N PRO A 144 -31.84 -11.70 36.59
CA PRO A 144 -33.02 -12.43 36.10
C PRO A 144 -34.25 -12.01 36.90
N GLY A 145 -35.06 -11.10 36.35
CA GLY A 145 -36.27 -10.60 36.95
C GLY A 145 -37.39 -11.59 36.77
N VAL A 146 -37.97 -11.92 37.88
CA VAL A 146 -39.24 -12.59 38.12
C VAL A 146 -40.30 -12.10 37.12
N ARG A 147 -40.98 -13.04 36.44
CA ARG A 147 -42.19 -12.77 35.66
C ARG A 147 -43.29 -12.15 36.55
N ALA A 148 -43.80 -11.02 36.12
CA ALA A 148 -45.13 -10.53 36.53
C ALA A 148 -45.99 -10.50 35.27
N GLU A 149 -47.04 -11.30 35.27
CA GLU A 149 -48.17 -11.25 34.34
C GLU A 149 -49.02 -10.04 34.62
N GLY A 150 -49.57 -9.42 33.59
CA GLY A 150 -50.60 -8.38 33.72
C GLY A 150 -50.69 -7.45 32.51
N GLU A 151 -51.53 -7.82 31.64
CA GLU A 151 -52.74 -7.13 31.14
C GLU A 151 -52.62 -6.08 30.01
N GLN A 152 -53.47 -6.34 29.08
CA GLN A 152 -53.80 -5.71 27.81
C GLN A 152 -54.33 -4.29 27.91
N VAL A 153 -54.41 -3.67 26.75
CA VAL A 153 -55.32 -2.69 26.13
C VAL A 153 -54.51 -1.49 25.59
N GLY A 154 -54.49 -1.16 24.31
CA GLY A 154 -55.45 -1.07 23.26
C GLY A 154 -55.08 0.09 22.34
N ARG A 155 -55.05 -0.15 21.04
CA ARG A 155 -55.44 0.73 19.92
C ARG A 155 -54.82 2.11 19.69
N GLY A 156 -54.39 2.26 18.40
CA GLY A 156 -54.56 3.47 17.57
C GLY A 156 -53.33 3.67 16.65
N ALA A 157 -53.35 3.25 15.52
CA ALA A 157 -53.69 3.72 14.17
C ALA A 157 -52.91 5.01 13.72
N ALA A 158 -52.31 4.79 12.59
CA ALA A 158 -52.23 5.63 11.37
C ALA A 158 -51.04 6.58 11.24
N GLU A 159 -50.34 6.34 10.23
CA GLU A 159 -50.21 6.95 8.88
C GLU A 159 -49.02 7.83 8.67
N GLN A 160 -48.30 7.46 7.65
CA GLN A 160 -47.97 8.06 6.37
C GLN A 160 -46.58 8.67 6.21
N SER A 161 -45.76 8.00 5.44
CA SER A 161 -45.26 8.36 4.11
C SER A 161 -44.26 9.51 4.00
N GLY A 162 -43.13 9.20 3.36
CA GLY A 162 -42.21 10.20 2.83
C GLY A 162 -41.01 9.59 2.09
N ALA A 163 -41.31 8.89 1.00
CA ALA A 163 -40.26 8.49 0.05
C ALA A 163 -39.85 9.71 -0.77
N ALA A 164 -38.61 10.13 -0.66
CA ALA A 164 -38.02 11.09 -1.58
C ALA A 164 -37.19 10.36 -2.65
N ARG A 165 -37.80 10.32 -3.82
CA ARG A 165 -37.28 9.85 -5.10
C ARG A 165 -36.35 10.92 -5.68
N TRP A 166 -35.11 10.56 -6.00
CA TRP A 166 -34.23 11.40 -6.81
C TRP A 166 -34.35 10.98 -8.27
N GLU A 167 -35.00 11.84 -9.06
CA GLU A 167 -35.10 11.70 -10.49
C GLU A 167 -33.84 12.25 -11.19
N ARG A 168 -33.43 11.50 -12.20
CA ARG A 168 -32.38 11.82 -13.17
C ARG A 168 -32.84 12.96 -14.08
N GLY A 169 -32.10 14.04 -14.12
CA GLY A 169 -32.19 15.06 -15.17
C GLY A 169 -31.14 14.83 -16.25
N ARG A 170 -31.58 14.35 -17.42
CA ARG A 170 -30.87 14.53 -18.69
C ARG A 170 -31.14 15.94 -19.17
N ALA A 171 -30.10 16.64 -19.60
CA ALA A 171 -30.22 17.81 -20.45
C ALA A 171 -29.30 17.64 -21.66
N ASP A 172 -29.93 17.43 -22.80
CA ASP A 172 -29.36 17.59 -24.12
C ASP A 172 -29.15 19.09 -24.36
N SER A 173 -28.02 19.50 -24.93
CA SER A 173 -27.94 20.74 -25.69
C SER A 173 -26.90 20.61 -26.80
N GLU A 174 -27.45 20.82 -27.97
CA GLU A 174 -26.85 20.85 -29.28
C GLU A 174 -25.75 21.92 -29.41
N ALA A 175 -24.79 21.60 -30.28
CA ALA A 175 -23.83 22.56 -30.82
C ALA A 175 -24.45 23.42 -31.93
N PRO A 176 -23.91 24.59 -32.22
CA PRO A 176 -23.76 25.03 -33.60
C PRO A 176 -22.32 25.39 -33.95
N GLY A 177 -21.93 24.94 -35.13
CA GLY A 177 -20.65 25.22 -35.72
C GLY A 177 -20.51 26.64 -36.28
N ALA A 178 -19.28 27.09 -36.40
CA ALA A 178 -18.90 28.17 -37.30
C ALA A 178 -17.48 27.94 -37.85
N ARG A 179 -17.39 28.30 -39.10
CA ARG A 179 -16.36 28.01 -40.10
C ARG A 179 -15.06 28.81 -39.88
N ALA A 180 -14.07 28.25 -40.51
CA ALA A 180 -12.74 28.77 -40.82
C ALA A 180 -12.67 30.19 -41.40
N GLU A 181 -11.58 30.85 -41.11
CA GLU A 181 -10.88 31.68 -42.11
C GLU A 181 -9.36 31.72 -41.82
N THR A 182 -8.66 31.42 -42.87
CA THR A 182 -7.22 31.46 -43.07
C THR A 182 -6.76 32.91 -43.27
N GLN A 183 -5.67 33.34 -42.63
CA GLN A 183 -4.78 34.34 -43.23
C GLN A 183 -3.31 34.09 -42.85
N ARG A 184 -2.50 33.97 -43.90
CA ARG A 184 -1.04 33.98 -43.92
C ARG A 184 -0.50 35.41 -43.98
N SER A 185 0.59 35.66 -43.29
CA SER A 185 1.75 36.54 -43.64
C SER A 185 2.70 36.52 -42.42
N GLY A 186 3.96 36.32 -42.45
CA GLY A 186 4.99 36.61 -43.40
C GLY A 186 6.14 37.31 -42.66
N SER A 187 7.38 36.72 -42.69
CA SER A 187 8.72 37.35 -42.50
C SER A 187 9.06 37.99 -41.14
N GLU A 188 10.16 37.76 -40.54
CA GLU A 188 11.59 37.81 -40.75
C GLU A 188 12.31 38.13 -39.45
N SER A 189 13.36 37.37 -39.16
CA SER A 189 14.69 37.69 -38.64
C SER A 189 14.89 38.47 -37.33
N ALA A 190 15.67 37.90 -36.47
CA ALA A 190 16.92 38.39 -35.83
C ALA A 190 17.04 37.98 -34.36
N ALA A 191 18.03 37.20 -34.02
CA ALA A 191 18.66 37.19 -32.70
C ALA A 191 19.57 38.45 -32.58
N PRO A 192 19.98 38.94 -31.39
CA PRO A 192 20.68 38.15 -30.37
C PRO A 192 20.42 38.54 -28.88
N GLY A 193 20.78 37.61 -27.98
CA GLY A 193 21.53 37.90 -26.75
C GLY A 193 20.85 38.50 -25.53
N SER A 194 20.83 37.79 -24.49
CA SER A 194 21.49 38.07 -23.21
C SER A 194 20.72 37.50 -22.02
N GLN A 195 21.46 36.79 -21.21
CA GLN A 195 21.36 36.60 -19.74
C GLN A 195 20.19 37.32 -19.03
N ALA A 196 19.22 36.54 -18.52
CA ALA A 196 18.55 36.74 -17.21
C ALA A 196 17.55 35.61 -17.02
N GLY A 197 17.66 34.86 -15.91
CA GLY A 197 16.67 33.84 -15.58
C GLY A 197 17.18 32.72 -14.68
N ARG A 198 18.04 33.02 -13.72
CA ARG A 198 18.30 32.16 -12.57
C ARG A 198 17.79 32.85 -11.30
N GLU A 199 16.49 32.89 -11.12
CA GLU A 199 15.88 33.25 -9.83
C GLU A 199 14.37 33.01 -9.96
N SER A 200 13.90 31.77 -9.72
CA SER A 200 12.49 31.50 -9.36
C SER A 200 12.22 30.05 -8.96
N VAL A 201 13.13 29.41 -8.19
CA VAL A 201 12.87 28.04 -7.66
C VAL A 201 12.78 28.01 -6.12
N TRP A 202 12.81 29.16 -5.43
CA TRP A 202 12.87 29.21 -3.96
C TRP A 202 11.71 29.94 -3.26
N GLN A 203 10.49 29.92 -3.79
CA GLN A 203 9.32 30.48 -3.09
C GLN A 203 8.32 29.45 -2.57
N GLY A 204 8.69 28.16 -2.51
CA GLY A 204 7.85 27.09 -1.91
C GLY A 204 8.19 26.72 -0.46
N ALA A 205 9.16 27.37 0.18
CA ALA A 205 9.68 26.91 1.46
C ALA A 205 9.04 27.54 2.72
N GLU A 206 8.19 28.54 2.57
CA GLU A 206 7.55 29.20 3.73
C GLU A 206 6.29 28.51 4.23
N GLY A 207 5.57 27.74 3.39
CA GLY A 207 4.41 26.96 3.82
C GLY A 207 4.74 25.72 4.67
N ALA A 208 5.98 25.23 4.58
CA ALA A 208 6.42 24.04 5.32
C ALA A 208 6.85 24.35 6.77
N ARG A 209 7.15 25.60 7.11
CA ARG A 209 7.58 25.98 8.46
C ARG A 209 6.44 26.07 9.48
N ALA A 210 5.22 26.36 9.05
CA ALA A 210 4.08 26.47 9.96
C ALA A 210 3.60 25.12 10.49
N GLY A 211 3.81 24.03 9.78
CA GLY A 211 3.44 22.66 10.21
C GLY A 211 4.38 22.07 11.27
N TRP A 212 5.62 22.52 11.35
CA TRP A 212 6.63 21.97 12.26
C TRP A 212 6.60 22.57 13.67
N GLU A 213 6.06 23.77 13.84
CA GLU A 213 5.98 24.42 15.16
C GLU A 213 4.85 23.87 16.04
N SER A 214 3.82 23.24 15.47
CA SER A 214 2.75 22.60 16.25
C SER A 214 3.19 21.28 16.90
N VAL A 215 4.19 20.60 16.34
CA VAL A 215 4.73 19.34 16.89
C VAL A 215 5.70 19.58 18.05
N ARG A 216 6.36 20.74 18.12
CA ARG A 216 7.31 21.09 19.19
C ARG A 216 6.65 21.53 20.49
N ARG A 217 5.39 21.94 20.52
CA ARG A 217 4.70 22.44 21.74
C ARG A 217 4.06 21.36 22.61
N GLY A 218 4.17 20.07 22.24
CA GLY A 218 3.59 18.96 23.02
C GLY A 218 4.57 18.22 23.95
N ALA A 219 5.83 18.62 24.04
CA ALA A 219 6.89 17.87 24.75
C ALA A 219 7.67 18.68 25.79
N ALA A 220 6.98 19.48 26.60
CA ALA A 220 7.61 20.08 27.78
C ALA A 220 6.66 20.03 28.97
N GLY A 221 6.78 19.01 29.79
CA GLY A 221 6.23 18.93 31.14
C GLY A 221 7.36 18.95 32.18
N PRO A 222 7.17 19.49 33.39
CA PRO A 222 8.22 19.97 34.26
C PRO A 222 9.01 18.84 34.95
N SER A 223 10.32 19.06 35.07
CA SER A 223 11.25 18.29 35.88
C SER A 223 10.95 18.46 37.38
N ALA A 224 10.62 17.37 38.06
CA ALA A 224 10.65 17.30 39.52
C ALA A 224 11.73 16.33 39.97
N GLY A 225 12.51 16.77 40.95
CA GLY A 225 13.76 16.19 41.45
C GLY A 225 13.62 14.75 41.95
N ARG A 226 14.73 14.06 41.83
CA ARG A 226 14.94 12.69 42.26
C ARG A 226 15.71 12.69 43.58
N GLU A 227 15.12 12.13 44.62
CA GLU A 227 15.89 11.63 45.79
C GLU A 227 16.07 10.09 45.69
N PRO A 228 17.19 9.55 46.14
CA PRO A 228 17.46 8.12 46.04
C PRO A 228 17.04 7.37 47.31
N GLY A 229 16.33 6.24 47.15
CA GLY A 229 16.16 5.33 48.25
C GLY A 229 15.08 4.26 48.06
N SER A 230 15.54 3.04 48.15
CA SER A 230 14.82 1.83 48.55
C SER A 230 14.33 0.89 47.44
N THR A 231 15.08 -0.22 47.36
CA THR A 231 14.73 -1.50 46.73
C THR A 231 13.59 -2.18 47.48
N ALA A 232 12.45 -2.36 46.86
CA ALA A 232 11.53 -3.46 47.12
C ALA A 232 10.66 -3.69 45.87
N GLY A 233 10.76 -4.88 45.26
CA GLY A 233 9.98 -5.25 44.10
C GLY A 233 8.49 -5.17 44.39
N ALA A 234 7.79 -4.25 43.74
CA ALA A 234 6.34 -4.28 43.67
C ALA A 234 5.91 -5.37 42.70
N PRO A 235 4.92 -6.22 43.08
CA PRO A 235 4.39 -7.24 42.17
C PRO A 235 3.81 -6.50 40.93
N ALA A 236 4.11 -7.03 39.75
CA ALA A 236 3.49 -6.56 38.51
C ALA A 236 1.97 -6.53 38.71
N ARG A 237 1.37 -5.35 38.61
CA ARG A 237 -0.08 -5.21 38.59
C ARG A 237 -0.59 -6.07 37.43
N PRO A 238 -1.55 -6.97 37.66
CA PRO A 238 -2.20 -7.65 36.55
C PRO A 238 -2.82 -6.57 35.68
N VAL A 239 -2.42 -6.52 34.43
CA VAL A 239 -3.15 -5.77 33.39
C VAL A 239 -4.53 -6.38 33.37
N ALA A 240 -5.55 -5.61 33.76
CA ALA A 240 -6.93 -6.06 33.66
C ALA A 240 -7.18 -6.39 32.19
N VAL A 241 -7.30 -7.69 31.88
CA VAL A 241 -7.87 -8.16 30.63
C VAL A 241 -9.30 -7.63 30.65
N PRO A 242 -9.72 -6.79 29.65
CA PRO A 242 -11.11 -6.38 29.60
C PRO A 242 -11.95 -7.67 29.56
N ASP A 243 -12.86 -7.79 30.46
CA ASP A 243 -13.90 -8.80 30.44
C ASP A 243 -14.48 -8.83 29.03
N GLY A 244 -14.72 -9.97 28.38
CA GLY A 244 -15.08 -10.15 26.96
C GLY A 244 -16.33 -9.42 26.46
N ALA A 245 -16.66 -8.30 27.07
CA ALA A 245 -17.81 -7.43 26.83
C ALA A 245 -17.49 -6.14 26.07
N SER A 246 -16.21 -5.82 25.78
CA SER A 246 -15.92 -4.60 25.01
C SER A 246 -16.37 -4.78 23.58
N ARG A 247 -17.38 -4.01 23.20
CA ARG A 247 -17.96 -3.97 21.84
C ARG A 247 -17.81 -2.56 21.27
N TRP A 248 -17.56 -2.49 19.98
CA TRP A 248 -17.50 -1.21 19.24
C TRP A 248 -18.36 -1.26 18.00
N ARG A 249 -18.74 -0.09 17.53
CA ARG A 249 -19.33 0.15 16.22
C ARG A 249 -18.33 0.94 15.37
N LEU A 250 -17.96 0.40 14.22
CA LEU A 250 -17.11 1.12 13.28
C LEU A 250 -17.99 1.99 12.40
N THR A 251 -17.67 3.29 12.33
CA THR A 251 -18.41 4.26 11.50
C THR A 251 -17.44 5.18 10.77
N GLY A 252 -17.58 5.30 9.45
CA GLY A 252 -16.74 6.10 8.58
C GLY A 252 -16.40 5.41 7.27
N GLU A 253 -15.32 5.80 6.63
CA GLU A 253 -14.93 5.33 5.30
C GLU A 253 -13.48 4.91 5.22
N LYS A 254 -13.17 3.98 4.32
CA LYS A 254 -11.82 3.65 3.86
C LYS A 254 -11.76 3.78 2.34
N CYS A 255 -10.61 4.21 1.81
CA CYS A 255 -10.45 4.42 0.38
C CYS A 255 -9.10 3.89 -0.11
N TRP A 256 -9.04 3.53 -1.40
CA TRP A 256 -7.88 2.92 -2.04
C TRP A 256 -7.45 1.61 -1.37
N ILE A 257 -8.43 0.81 -0.99
CA ILE A 257 -8.19 -0.48 -0.33
C ILE A 257 -8.07 -1.55 -1.40
N SER A 258 -6.89 -2.16 -1.46
CA SER A 258 -6.64 -3.28 -2.37
C SER A 258 -7.51 -4.48 -2.00
N ASN A 259 -7.97 -5.21 -3.02
CA ASN A 259 -8.93 -6.29 -2.94
C ASN A 259 -10.36 -5.89 -2.50
N ALA A 260 -10.62 -4.62 -2.15
CA ALA A 260 -11.98 -4.16 -1.89
C ALA A 260 -12.72 -3.93 -3.23
N PRO A 261 -14.02 -4.23 -3.28
CA PRO A 261 -14.87 -4.76 -2.20
C PRO A 261 -14.92 -6.31 -2.12
N GLU A 262 -14.04 -7.04 -2.81
CA GLU A 262 -14.15 -8.49 -3.04
C GLU A 262 -13.34 -9.36 -2.07
N ALA A 263 -12.67 -8.75 -1.08
CA ALA A 263 -11.99 -9.49 -0.03
C ALA A 263 -12.97 -10.25 0.87
N ASP A 264 -12.54 -11.36 1.46
CA ASP A 264 -13.32 -12.16 2.40
C ASP A 264 -13.19 -11.62 3.83
N PHE A 265 -12.09 -10.92 4.11
CA PHE A 265 -11.92 -10.16 5.34
C PHE A 265 -10.97 -8.95 5.16
N TYR A 266 -11.10 -8.01 6.08
CA TYR A 266 -10.32 -6.78 6.13
C TYR A 266 -9.58 -6.65 7.45
N THR A 267 -8.28 -6.34 7.41
CA THR A 267 -7.57 -5.76 8.55
C THR A 267 -7.86 -4.27 8.57
N VAL A 268 -8.73 -3.82 9.47
CA VAL A 268 -9.25 -2.44 9.55
C VAL A 268 -8.59 -1.69 10.70
N PHE A 269 -8.10 -0.49 10.44
CA PHE A 269 -7.56 0.41 11.46
C PHE A 269 -8.56 1.50 11.78
N ALA A 270 -8.99 1.59 13.04
CA ALA A 270 -9.98 2.54 13.48
C ALA A 270 -9.55 3.24 14.78
N ARG A 271 -10.04 4.44 14.99
CA ARG A 271 -9.77 5.24 16.19
C ARG A 271 -10.67 4.83 17.34
N THR A 272 -10.08 4.25 18.37
CA THR A 272 -10.74 3.85 19.62
C THR A 272 -10.66 4.93 20.68
N THR A 273 -9.55 5.68 20.74
CA THR A 273 -9.35 6.77 21.70
C THR A 273 -9.17 8.10 20.96
N PRO A 274 -10.20 8.99 20.99
CA PRO A 274 -10.10 10.32 20.38
C PRO A 274 -8.97 11.16 20.99
N GLY A 275 -8.30 11.97 20.15
CA GLY A 275 -7.25 12.90 20.60
C GLY A 275 -5.90 12.28 20.92
N ALA A 276 -5.78 10.95 20.97
CA ALA A 276 -4.52 10.26 21.31
C ALA A 276 -3.56 10.08 20.12
N GLY A 277 -3.88 10.63 18.93
CA GLY A 277 -3.06 10.49 17.72
C GLY A 277 -2.87 9.01 17.33
N ALA A 278 -1.66 8.62 16.94
CA ALA A 278 -1.33 7.24 16.60
C ALA A 278 -1.57 6.23 17.74
N ARG A 279 -1.54 6.69 19.00
CA ARG A 279 -1.74 5.84 20.17
C ARG A 279 -3.20 5.55 20.49
N GLY A 280 -4.14 6.14 19.76
CA GLY A 280 -5.57 5.87 19.91
C GLY A 280 -6.15 5.07 18.75
N VAL A 281 -5.34 4.32 18.03
CA VAL A 281 -5.75 3.49 16.90
C VAL A 281 -5.68 2.02 17.26
N THR A 282 -6.74 1.28 16.96
CA THR A 282 -6.82 -0.18 17.11
C THR A 282 -6.93 -0.87 15.75
N ALA A 283 -6.35 -2.04 15.61
CA ALA A 283 -6.49 -2.90 14.45
C ALA A 283 -7.58 -3.95 14.71
N PHE A 284 -8.49 -4.13 13.76
CA PHE A 284 -9.58 -5.10 13.84
C PHE A 284 -9.57 -6.03 12.63
N LEU A 285 -9.83 -7.30 12.88
CA LEU A 285 -10.16 -8.28 11.86
C LEU A 285 -11.65 -8.23 11.57
N VAL A 286 -12.05 -7.79 10.39
CA VAL A 286 -13.46 -7.60 10.01
C VAL A 286 -13.80 -8.49 8.84
N PRO A 287 -14.59 -9.59 9.03
CA PRO A 287 -15.15 -10.37 7.94
C PRO A 287 -16.01 -9.51 7.01
N ALA A 288 -15.98 -9.80 5.70
CA ALA A 288 -16.67 -8.99 4.69
C ALA A 288 -18.21 -9.03 4.80
N ASP A 289 -18.75 -10.06 5.42
CA ASP A 289 -20.18 -10.27 5.63
C ASP A 289 -20.77 -9.53 6.85
N ARG A 290 -19.96 -8.70 7.54
CA ARG A 290 -20.44 -7.93 8.70
C ARG A 290 -21.55 -6.96 8.30
N PRO A 291 -22.69 -6.94 9.05
CA PRO A 291 -23.74 -5.96 8.82
C PRO A 291 -23.23 -4.52 8.85
N GLY A 292 -23.68 -3.70 7.90
CA GLY A 292 -23.27 -2.28 7.81
C GLY A 292 -21.96 -2.05 7.04
N LEU A 293 -21.23 -3.09 6.63
CA LEU A 293 -20.08 -2.98 5.75
C LEU A 293 -20.52 -3.04 4.30
N THR A 294 -20.17 -2.02 3.52
CA THR A 294 -20.40 -1.99 2.07
C THR A 294 -19.15 -1.50 1.35
N GLY A 295 -19.03 -1.79 0.07
CA GLY A 295 -17.89 -1.37 -0.70
C GLY A 295 -18.20 -1.14 -2.18
N THR A 296 -17.35 -0.32 -2.83
CA THR A 296 -17.42 -0.02 -4.27
C THR A 296 -16.04 -0.16 -4.89
N ALA A 297 -15.98 -0.75 -6.09
CA ALA A 297 -14.74 -0.80 -6.86
C ALA A 297 -14.38 0.59 -7.39
N LEU A 298 -13.09 0.87 -7.49
CA LEU A 298 -12.53 2.09 -8.07
C LEU A 298 -11.84 1.74 -9.39
N ASP A 299 -12.09 2.53 -10.44
CA ASP A 299 -11.38 2.42 -11.70
C ASP A 299 -10.05 3.19 -11.58
N MET A 300 -8.94 2.46 -11.61
CA MET A 300 -7.61 2.99 -11.37
C MET A 300 -6.76 2.90 -12.63
N LEU A 301 -5.64 3.66 -12.65
CA LEU A 301 -4.68 3.63 -13.75
C LEU A 301 -4.08 2.23 -13.98
N SER A 302 -3.67 1.56 -12.90
CA SER A 302 -3.24 0.17 -12.93
C SER A 302 -4.45 -0.77 -12.80
N PRO A 303 -4.44 -1.95 -13.44
CA PRO A 303 -5.58 -2.86 -13.49
C PRO A 303 -5.75 -3.69 -12.21
N HIS A 304 -5.35 -3.16 -11.05
CA HIS A 304 -5.46 -3.87 -9.78
C HIS A 304 -6.84 -3.71 -9.14
N PRO A 305 -7.33 -4.71 -8.37
CA PRO A 305 -8.56 -4.62 -7.61
C PRO A 305 -8.38 -3.63 -6.45
N ILE A 306 -8.96 -2.45 -6.57
CA ILE A 306 -8.92 -1.39 -5.56
C ILE A 306 -10.31 -0.82 -5.37
N GLY A 307 -10.70 -0.57 -4.12
CA GLY A 307 -12.03 -0.06 -3.81
C GLY A 307 -12.06 0.89 -2.62
N ALA A 308 -13.27 1.38 -2.37
CA ALA A 308 -13.66 2.11 -1.18
C ALA A 308 -14.60 1.26 -0.33
N LEU A 309 -14.55 1.46 0.99
CA LEU A 309 -15.40 0.80 1.97
C LEU A 309 -16.14 1.84 2.79
N ALA A 310 -17.42 1.61 3.06
CA ALA A 310 -18.23 2.39 3.97
C ALA A 310 -18.65 1.51 5.16
N PHE A 311 -18.51 2.06 6.35
CA PHE A 311 -18.84 1.43 7.63
C PHE A 311 -19.98 2.19 8.26
N ASP A 312 -21.17 1.58 8.32
CA ASP A 312 -22.36 2.09 8.98
C ASP A 312 -22.62 1.28 10.26
N ALA A 313 -22.05 1.76 11.36
CA ALA A 313 -22.16 1.12 12.67
C ALA A 313 -21.80 -0.39 12.65
N VAL A 314 -20.75 -0.77 11.91
CA VAL A 314 -20.31 -2.17 11.76
C VAL A 314 -19.89 -2.74 13.12
N PRO A 315 -20.52 -3.82 13.62
CA PRO A 315 -20.24 -4.36 14.94
C PRO A 315 -18.89 -5.08 14.97
N VAL A 316 -18.05 -4.78 15.96
CA VAL A 316 -16.82 -5.51 16.29
C VAL A 316 -16.69 -5.70 17.80
N SER A 317 -15.99 -6.75 18.22
CA SER A 317 -15.78 -7.11 19.62
C SER A 317 -14.31 -7.20 19.98
N ALA A 318 -14.01 -7.48 21.23
CA ALA A 318 -12.65 -7.76 21.69
C ALA A 318 -12.01 -8.96 20.93
N ASP A 319 -12.82 -9.94 20.51
CA ASP A 319 -12.36 -11.10 19.75
C ASP A 319 -11.94 -10.73 18.31
N ASP A 320 -12.34 -9.57 17.82
CA ASP A 320 -11.94 -9.06 16.50
C ASP A 320 -10.65 -8.21 16.56
N VAL A 321 -10.13 -7.87 17.75
CA VAL A 321 -8.92 -7.06 17.91
C VAL A 321 -7.68 -7.84 17.46
N LEU A 322 -6.85 -7.22 16.63
CA LEU A 322 -5.52 -7.71 16.26
C LEU A 322 -4.46 -7.03 17.14
N GLY A 323 -3.87 -7.80 18.04
CA GLY A 323 -2.94 -7.29 19.05
C GLY A 323 -3.67 -6.68 20.25
N GLU A 324 -3.39 -5.43 20.57
CA GLU A 324 -3.93 -4.70 21.73
C GLU A 324 -4.72 -3.47 21.30
N VAL A 325 -5.74 -3.10 22.10
CA VAL A 325 -6.47 -1.84 21.94
C VAL A 325 -5.49 -0.67 22.02
N ASP A 326 -5.68 0.34 21.16
CA ASP A 326 -4.82 1.53 21.04
C ASP A 326 -3.36 1.26 20.60
N ARG A 327 -3.08 0.05 20.11
CA ARG A 327 -1.78 -0.34 19.55
C ARG A 327 -1.81 -0.67 18.06
N GLY A 328 -2.94 -0.49 17.40
CA GLY A 328 -3.12 -0.82 15.98
C GLY A 328 -2.17 -0.09 15.03
N PHE A 329 -1.76 1.15 15.35
CA PHE A 329 -0.76 1.85 14.54
C PHE A 329 0.60 1.15 14.53
N ARG A 330 0.99 0.46 15.61
CA ARG A 330 2.20 -0.37 15.65
C ARG A 330 2.06 -1.60 14.76
N VAL A 331 0.87 -2.21 14.74
CA VAL A 331 0.54 -3.31 13.83
C VAL A 331 0.70 -2.86 12.38
N ALA A 332 0.14 -1.69 12.02
CA ALA A 332 0.26 -1.13 10.68
C ALA A 332 1.73 -0.87 10.29
N MET A 333 2.51 -0.21 11.15
CA MET A 333 3.90 0.13 10.86
C MET A 333 4.81 -1.11 10.81
N GLY A 334 4.58 -2.10 11.66
CA GLY A 334 5.28 -3.39 11.62
C GLY A 334 5.09 -4.09 10.28
N THR A 335 3.85 -4.17 9.81
CA THR A 335 3.51 -4.72 8.49
C THR A 335 4.18 -3.93 7.36
N LEU A 336 4.08 -2.60 7.37
CA LEU A 336 4.68 -1.76 6.33
C LEU A 336 6.22 -1.83 6.31
N ASN A 337 6.88 -2.02 7.45
CA ASN A 337 8.34 -2.16 7.49
C ASN A 337 8.83 -3.45 6.82
N LEU A 338 8.03 -4.53 6.88
CA LEU A 338 8.27 -5.75 6.13
C LEU A 338 7.99 -5.56 4.63
N PHE A 339 6.86 -4.92 4.30
CA PHE A 339 6.40 -4.85 2.91
C PHE A 339 7.08 -3.76 2.07
N ARG A 340 7.56 -2.64 2.63
CA ARG A 340 8.24 -1.57 1.89
C ARG A 340 9.46 -2.02 1.09
N PRO A 341 10.42 -2.80 1.63
CA PRO A 341 11.49 -3.37 0.80
C PRO A 341 10.95 -4.23 -0.34
N SER A 342 9.89 -4.99 -0.10
CA SER A 342 9.30 -5.85 -1.12
C SER A 342 8.52 -5.07 -2.20
N VAL A 343 7.98 -3.87 -1.91
CA VAL A 343 7.53 -2.91 -2.95
C VAL A 343 8.72 -2.46 -3.80
N GLY A 344 9.88 -2.26 -3.19
CA GLY A 344 11.12 -2.01 -3.93
C GLY A 344 11.48 -3.16 -4.86
N ALA A 345 11.34 -4.41 -4.41
CA ALA A 345 11.55 -5.61 -5.21
C ALA A 345 10.60 -5.69 -6.42
N PHE A 346 9.30 -5.40 -6.20
CA PHE A 346 8.32 -5.26 -7.28
C PHE A 346 8.77 -4.25 -8.33
N ALA A 347 9.20 -3.08 -7.90
CA ALA A 347 9.70 -2.03 -8.78
C ALA A 347 10.95 -2.46 -9.56
N VAL A 348 11.90 -3.14 -8.91
CA VAL A 348 13.10 -3.70 -9.55
C VAL A 348 12.75 -4.74 -10.62
N GLY A 349 11.78 -5.62 -10.34
CA GLY A 349 11.29 -6.61 -11.32
C GLY A 349 10.75 -5.95 -12.60
N MET A 350 9.93 -4.91 -12.45
CA MET A 350 9.43 -4.13 -13.59
C MET A 350 10.54 -3.41 -14.35
N ALA A 351 11.51 -2.81 -13.64
CA ALA A 351 12.67 -2.16 -14.24
C ALA A 351 13.51 -3.16 -15.05
N GLN A 352 13.73 -4.36 -14.50
CA GLN A 352 14.45 -5.43 -15.16
C GLN A 352 13.75 -5.89 -16.45
N ALA A 353 12.44 -6.12 -16.40
CA ALA A 353 11.65 -6.47 -17.58
C ALA A 353 11.74 -5.40 -18.69
N ALA A 354 11.64 -4.12 -18.30
CA ALA A 354 11.76 -3.00 -19.23
C ALA A 354 13.17 -2.89 -19.83
N LEU A 355 14.22 -3.11 -19.02
CA LEU A 355 15.61 -3.11 -19.47
C LEU A 355 15.87 -4.23 -20.47
N GLU A 356 15.45 -5.47 -20.20
CA GLU A 356 15.60 -6.62 -21.08
C GLU A 356 14.88 -6.42 -22.41
N ALA A 357 13.65 -5.91 -22.38
CA ALA A 357 12.90 -5.56 -23.58
C ALA A 357 13.65 -4.49 -24.41
N THR A 358 14.25 -3.50 -23.74
CA THR A 358 15.00 -2.43 -24.38
C THR A 358 16.31 -2.92 -25.00
N LEU A 359 17.05 -3.78 -24.32
CA LEU A 359 18.25 -4.43 -24.85
C LEU A 359 17.92 -5.22 -26.12
N ALA A 360 16.87 -6.04 -26.07
CA ALA A 360 16.42 -6.83 -27.22
C ALA A 360 15.95 -5.94 -28.39
N HIS A 361 15.25 -4.83 -28.10
CA HIS A 361 14.79 -3.89 -29.11
C HIS A 361 15.97 -3.17 -29.79
N THR A 362 16.85 -2.54 -29.01
CA THR A 362 17.94 -1.72 -29.53
C THR A 362 18.98 -2.55 -30.30
N ALA A 363 19.18 -3.81 -29.91
CA ALA A 363 20.04 -4.75 -30.63
C ALA A 363 19.51 -5.17 -32.00
N ARG A 364 18.19 -5.17 -32.20
CA ARG A 364 17.55 -5.63 -33.45
C ARG A 364 17.12 -4.49 -34.36
N ARG A 365 16.78 -3.31 -33.82
CA ARG A 365 16.23 -2.20 -34.58
C ARG A 365 17.26 -1.49 -35.43
N ASP A 366 17.05 -1.49 -36.76
CA ASP A 366 17.83 -0.68 -37.70
C ASP A 366 17.34 0.74 -37.76
N ALA A 367 18.23 1.73 -37.61
CA ALA A 367 17.99 3.16 -37.77
C ALA A 367 19.32 3.88 -38.04
N PHE A 368 19.26 4.98 -38.77
CA PHE A 368 20.42 5.86 -39.02
C PHE A 368 21.66 5.13 -39.58
N GLY A 369 21.43 4.10 -40.39
CA GLY A 369 22.51 3.35 -41.05
C GLY A 369 23.17 2.23 -40.23
N GLY A 370 22.68 1.94 -39.00
CA GLY A 370 23.18 0.89 -38.13
C GLY A 370 22.11 0.38 -37.17
N LYS A 371 22.49 -0.31 -36.11
CA LYS A 371 21.58 -0.69 -35.03
C LYS A 371 21.42 0.46 -34.05
N LEU A 372 20.25 0.56 -33.40
CA LEU A 372 20.02 1.60 -32.37
C LEU A 372 21.08 1.56 -31.26
N ARG A 373 21.50 0.35 -30.84
CA ARG A 373 22.56 0.16 -29.83
C ARG A 373 23.91 0.79 -30.19
N ASP A 374 24.17 1.01 -31.51
CA ASP A 374 25.45 1.56 -32.00
C ASP A 374 25.51 3.09 -31.84
N LEU A 375 24.37 3.72 -31.56
CA LEU A 375 24.33 5.14 -31.19
C LEU A 375 24.81 5.33 -29.75
N GLN A 376 25.86 6.15 -29.56
CA GLN A 376 26.47 6.38 -28.25
C GLN A 376 25.46 6.83 -27.20
N SER A 377 24.51 7.72 -27.55
CA SER A 377 23.47 8.19 -26.64
C SER A 377 22.58 7.04 -26.16
N VAL A 378 22.23 6.08 -27.04
CA VAL A 378 21.41 4.92 -26.68
C VAL A 378 22.21 3.98 -25.78
N ALA A 379 23.48 3.68 -26.14
CA ALA A 379 24.36 2.82 -25.35
C ALA A 379 24.55 3.36 -23.92
N HIS A 380 24.80 4.67 -23.77
CA HIS A 380 24.95 5.32 -22.45
C HIS A 380 23.65 5.30 -21.66
N THR A 381 22.51 5.53 -22.31
CA THR A 381 21.19 5.49 -21.64
C THR A 381 20.90 4.08 -21.11
N VAL A 382 21.15 3.04 -21.91
CA VAL A 382 20.94 1.64 -21.48
C VAL A 382 21.88 1.27 -20.33
N ALA A 383 23.14 1.74 -20.37
CA ALA A 383 24.09 1.54 -19.27
C ALA A 383 23.60 2.19 -17.96
N GLU A 384 23.04 3.41 -18.03
CA GLU A 384 22.45 4.09 -16.87
C GLU A 384 21.21 3.38 -16.33
N MET A 385 20.34 2.85 -17.22
CA MET A 385 19.20 2.02 -16.80
C MET A 385 19.65 0.79 -16.02
N ALA A 386 20.67 0.08 -16.51
CA ALA A 386 21.22 -1.11 -15.86
C ALA A 386 21.86 -0.78 -14.51
N LEU A 387 22.70 0.26 -14.45
CA LEU A 387 23.35 0.73 -13.21
C LEU A 387 22.35 1.04 -12.12
N ARG A 388 21.30 1.81 -12.43
CA ARG A 388 20.27 2.18 -11.47
C ARG A 388 19.47 0.98 -11.00
N THR A 389 19.14 0.07 -11.90
CA THR A 389 18.37 -1.14 -11.56
C THR A 389 19.16 -2.02 -10.59
N ASP A 390 20.46 -2.23 -10.83
CA ASP A 390 21.30 -3.03 -9.95
C ASP A 390 21.56 -2.34 -8.60
N ALA A 391 21.78 -1.02 -8.58
CA ALA A 391 21.92 -0.27 -7.34
C ALA A 391 20.65 -0.35 -6.49
N ALA A 392 19.47 -0.24 -7.11
CA ALA A 392 18.18 -0.38 -6.43
C ALA A 392 17.98 -1.79 -5.87
N ARG A 393 18.31 -2.82 -6.65
CA ARG A 393 18.23 -4.24 -6.23
C ARG A 393 19.09 -4.49 -4.99
N LEU A 394 20.35 -4.06 -5.02
CA LEU A 394 21.26 -4.24 -3.89
C LEU A 394 20.74 -3.56 -2.62
N MET A 395 20.16 -2.36 -2.74
CA MET A 395 19.56 -1.67 -1.59
C MET A 395 18.32 -2.38 -1.05
N VAL A 396 17.49 -2.95 -1.93
CA VAL A 396 16.31 -3.75 -1.53
C VAL A 396 16.75 -4.99 -0.74
N TYR A 397 17.73 -5.74 -1.26
CA TYR A 397 18.20 -6.96 -0.60
C TYR A 397 18.87 -6.63 0.74
N ALA A 398 19.67 -5.56 0.80
CA ALA A 398 20.28 -5.10 2.05
C ALA A 398 19.25 -4.70 3.10
N ALA A 399 18.16 -4.05 2.69
CA ALA A 399 17.09 -3.67 3.61
C ALA A 399 16.29 -4.89 4.10
N ALA A 400 16.03 -5.86 3.21
CA ALA A 400 15.34 -7.10 3.55
C ALA A 400 16.18 -7.97 4.51
N THR A 401 17.47 -8.15 4.23
CA THR A 401 18.40 -8.87 5.13
C THR A 401 18.48 -8.19 6.50
N ALA A 402 18.55 -6.86 6.55
CA ALA A 402 18.57 -6.13 7.81
C ALA A 402 17.27 -6.32 8.61
N TYR A 403 16.12 -6.47 7.93
CA TYR A 403 14.86 -6.80 8.58
C TYR A 403 14.92 -8.22 9.19
N ASP A 404 15.40 -9.21 8.44
CA ASP A 404 15.51 -10.60 8.89
C ASP A 404 16.49 -10.76 10.07
N GLU A 405 17.54 -9.93 10.10
CA GLU A 405 18.52 -9.87 11.20
C GLU A 405 18.05 -9.06 12.42
N GLY A 406 16.89 -8.39 12.34
CA GLY A 406 16.37 -7.54 13.41
C GLY A 406 17.21 -6.29 13.67
N ALA A 407 17.81 -5.70 12.62
CA ALA A 407 18.63 -4.50 12.73
C ALA A 407 17.84 -3.32 13.34
N PRO A 408 18.47 -2.45 14.15
CA PRO A 408 17.78 -1.36 14.83
C PRO A 408 17.26 -0.29 13.87
N ASP A 409 17.85 -0.13 12.69
CA ASP A 409 17.56 0.91 11.70
C ASP A 409 16.69 0.43 10.53
N VAL A 410 15.91 -0.64 10.73
CA VAL A 410 14.96 -1.17 9.73
C VAL A 410 14.05 -0.10 9.11
N PRO A 411 13.42 0.82 9.86
CA PRO A 411 12.55 1.83 9.24
C PRO A 411 13.26 2.71 8.22
N LYS A 412 14.49 3.13 8.51
CA LYS A 412 15.34 3.92 7.61
C LYS A 412 15.71 3.13 6.36
N ARG A 413 16.20 1.89 6.52
CA ARG A 413 16.60 1.02 5.40
C ARG A 413 15.42 0.67 4.50
N ALA A 414 14.28 0.32 5.08
CA ALA A 414 13.06 0.03 4.32
C ALA A 414 12.59 1.24 3.51
N ALA A 415 12.64 2.44 4.08
CA ALA A 415 12.31 3.68 3.40
C ALA A 415 13.29 4.01 2.26
N MET A 416 14.60 3.84 2.47
CA MET A 416 15.63 4.05 1.44
C MET A 416 15.45 3.08 0.27
N ALA A 417 15.24 1.80 0.54
CA ALA A 417 15.06 0.76 -0.47
C ALA A 417 13.80 1.04 -1.33
N LYS A 418 12.67 1.31 -0.69
CA LYS A 418 11.41 1.62 -1.38
C LYS A 418 11.54 2.87 -2.24
N LEU A 419 12.09 3.96 -1.69
CA LEU A 419 12.27 5.22 -2.40
C LEU A 419 13.13 5.06 -3.64
N LEU A 420 14.36 4.53 -3.47
CA LEU A 420 15.30 4.38 -4.58
C LEU A 420 14.71 3.47 -5.67
N ALA A 421 14.17 2.32 -5.30
CA ALA A 421 13.70 1.34 -6.27
C ALA A 421 12.50 1.85 -7.08
N THR A 422 11.52 2.49 -6.43
CA THR A 422 10.33 3.00 -7.13
C THR A 422 10.63 4.20 -8.04
N GLU A 423 11.55 5.10 -7.65
CA GLU A 423 12.01 6.20 -8.50
C GLU A 423 12.83 5.67 -9.68
N THR A 424 13.68 4.66 -9.44
CA THR A 424 14.47 3.99 -10.48
C THR A 424 13.56 3.31 -11.51
N ALA A 425 12.57 2.54 -11.06
CA ALA A 425 11.66 1.85 -11.96
C ALA A 425 10.88 2.82 -12.85
N GLN A 426 10.39 3.93 -12.29
CA GLN A 426 9.74 4.98 -13.10
C GLN A 426 10.68 5.51 -14.18
N TYR A 427 11.94 5.82 -13.81
CA TYR A 427 12.94 6.28 -14.77
C TYR A 427 13.23 5.25 -15.87
N VAL A 428 13.45 3.98 -15.49
CA VAL A 428 13.80 2.92 -16.42
C VAL A 428 12.66 2.62 -17.40
N VAL A 429 11.43 2.52 -16.90
CA VAL A 429 10.25 2.24 -17.74
C VAL A 429 9.95 3.41 -18.68
N ASP A 430 10.00 4.66 -18.18
CA ASP A 430 9.81 5.86 -19.01
C ASP A 430 10.85 5.93 -20.14
N THR A 431 12.11 5.70 -19.80
CA THR A 431 13.22 5.66 -20.75
C THR A 431 13.06 4.53 -21.77
N ALA A 432 12.61 3.35 -21.33
CA ALA A 432 12.33 2.22 -22.22
C ALA A 432 11.24 2.54 -23.23
N VAL A 433 10.14 3.18 -22.78
CA VAL A 433 9.05 3.67 -23.67
C VAL A 433 9.62 4.64 -24.70
N GLN A 434 10.44 5.60 -24.30
CA GLN A 434 11.07 6.58 -25.18
C GLN A 434 11.93 5.90 -26.26
N LEU A 435 12.77 4.91 -25.90
CA LEU A 435 13.65 4.19 -26.83
C LEU A 435 12.89 3.30 -27.80
N HIS A 436 11.72 2.78 -27.44
CA HIS A 436 10.85 2.01 -28.31
C HIS A 436 9.99 2.85 -29.23
N GLY A 437 9.74 4.11 -28.84
CA GLY A 437 8.89 5.03 -29.59
C GLY A 437 7.40 4.61 -29.57
N ALA A 438 6.67 4.96 -30.63
CA ALA A 438 5.21 4.79 -30.70
C ALA A 438 4.71 3.34 -30.45
N ARG A 439 5.56 2.32 -30.70
CA ARG A 439 5.19 0.93 -30.43
C ARG A 439 4.88 0.67 -28.96
N ALA A 440 5.67 1.29 -28.08
CA ALA A 440 5.48 1.15 -26.64
C ALA A 440 4.23 1.86 -26.08
N LEU A 441 3.53 2.64 -26.90
CA LEU A 441 2.27 3.31 -26.54
C LEU A 441 1.03 2.51 -26.96
N GLN A 442 1.22 1.40 -27.68
CA GLN A 442 0.10 0.55 -28.10
C GLN A 442 -0.39 -0.29 -26.94
N ARG A 443 -1.71 -0.33 -26.74
CA ARG A 443 -2.35 -1.22 -25.76
C ARG A 443 -1.93 -2.68 -25.99
N GLY A 444 -1.61 -3.39 -24.91
CA GLY A 444 -1.11 -4.76 -24.95
C GLY A 444 0.41 -4.88 -25.16
N HIS A 445 1.14 -3.79 -25.36
CA HIS A 445 2.58 -3.80 -25.34
C HIS A 445 3.11 -3.85 -23.91
N LEU A 446 4.13 -4.66 -23.62
CA LEU A 446 4.71 -4.80 -22.28
C LEU A 446 5.01 -3.44 -21.62
N LEU A 447 5.68 -2.54 -22.34
CA LEU A 447 6.09 -1.25 -21.77
C LEU A 447 4.89 -0.29 -21.53
N GLU A 448 3.83 -0.36 -22.33
CA GLU A 448 2.59 0.35 -22.07
C GLU A 448 1.95 -0.11 -20.75
N HIS A 449 1.90 -1.42 -20.55
CA HIS A 449 1.44 -2.02 -19.30
C HIS A 449 2.30 -1.59 -18.12
N LEU A 450 3.63 -1.77 -18.20
CA LEU A 450 4.56 -1.38 -17.14
C LEU A 450 4.52 0.12 -16.84
N TYR A 451 4.25 0.97 -17.84
CA TYR A 451 4.15 2.42 -17.65
C TYR A 451 2.98 2.82 -16.76
N ARG A 452 1.86 2.10 -16.87
CA ARG A 452 0.71 2.29 -15.96
C ARG A 452 1.00 1.74 -14.56
N GLU A 453 1.67 0.58 -14.48
CA GLU A 453 2.00 -0.09 -13.22
C GLU A 453 3.00 0.70 -12.38
N VAL A 454 4.10 1.14 -12.98
CA VAL A 454 5.24 1.73 -12.27
C VAL A 454 4.90 3.05 -11.57
N ARG A 455 3.78 3.71 -11.94
CA ARG A 455 3.39 4.99 -11.35
C ARG A 455 2.91 4.85 -9.91
N ALA A 456 2.16 3.81 -9.61
CA ALA A 456 1.51 3.61 -8.31
C ALA A 456 2.49 3.35 -7.14
N PRO A 457 3.56 2.55 -7.28
CA PRO A 457 4.52 2.29 -6.20
C PRO A 457 5.19 3.53 -5.60
N ARG A 458 5.27 4.65 -6.30
CA ARG A 458 5.76 5.93 -5.79
C ARG A 458 4.77 6.61 -4.83
N ILE A 459 3.52 6.14 -4.79
CA ILE A 459 2.41 6.76 -4.05
C ILE A 459 2.00 5.90 -2.86
N TYR A 460 1.70 4.63 -3.08
CA TYR A 460 1.21 3.75 -2.03
C TYR A 460 2.30 3.33 -1.03
N GLU A 461 1.90 2.78 0.11
CA GLU A 461 2.74 2.36 1.25
C GLU A 461 3.70 3.48 1.74
N GLY A 462 3.26 4.70 1.61
CA GLY A 462 3.99 5.93 1.88
C GLY A 462 4.62 6.51 0.62
N ALA A 463 4.14 7.67 0.21
CA ALA A 463 4.65 8.40 -0.95
C ALA A 463 6.16 8.70 -0.85
N SER A 464 6.80 9.00 -1.96
CA SER A 464 8.24 9.34 -2.02
C SER A 464 8.63 10.40 -0.99
N GLU A 465 7.76 11.38 -0.74
CA GLU A 465 7.95 12.45 0.25
C GLU A 465 7.90 11.90 1.69
N VAL A 466 6.98 10.96 1.96
CA VAL A 466 6.88 10.28 3.26
C VAL A 466 8.16 9.47 3.53
N GLN A 467 8.67 8.75 2.52
CA GLN A 467 9.92 8.00 2.66
C GLN A 467 11.10 8.93 2.96
N ARG A 468 11.21 10.07 2.27
CA ARG A 468 12.24 11.09 2.57
C ARG A 468 12.11 11.63 3.99
N GLY A 469 10.88 11.85 4.46
CA GLY A 469 10.61 12.27 5.84
C GLY A 469 11.06 11.24 6.89
N ILE A 470 10.80 9.94 6.64
CA ILE A 470 11.25 8.86 7.52
C ILE A 470 12.78 8.82 7.57
N ILE A 471 13.45 8.84 6.41
CA ILE A 471 14.90 8.81 6.32
C ILE A 471 15.51 9.99 7.09
N ALA A 472 15.03 11.21 6.83
CA ALA A 472 15.55 12.41 7.50
C ALA A 472 15.34 12.35 9.02
N LYS A 473 14.17 11.91 9.49
CA LYS A 473 13.89 11.76 10.92
C LYS A 473 14.87 10.82 11.60
N GLU A 474 15.13 9.66 11.01
CA GLU A 474 16.04 8.67 11.57
C GLU A 474 17.50 9.17 11.58
N LEU A 475 17.92 9.88 10.53
CA LEU A 475 19.26 10.47 10.47
C LEU A 475 19.48 11.55 11.54
N TYR A 476 18.47 12.39 11.80
CA TYR A 476 18.58 13.44 12.83
C TYR A 476 18.46 12.87 14.25
N ALA A 477 17.73 11.77 14.46
CA ALA A 477 17.68 11.10 15.75
C ALA A 477 19.08 10.59 16.18
N ASP A 478 19.89 10.11 15.24
CA ASP A 478 21.26 9.67 15.50
C ASP A 478 22.18 10.83 15.92
N VAL A 479 21.90 12.07 15.47
CA VAL A 479 22.68 13.27 15.83
C VAL A 479 22.29 13.83 17.19
N GLU A 480 21.01 13.78 17.56
CA GLU A 480 20.52 14.29 18.86
C GLU A 480 20.97 13.44 20.05
N LEU A 481 21.40 12.18 19.80
CA LEU A 481 21.89 11.26 20.84
C LEU A 481 23.42 11.29 21.02
N SER A 482 24.15 11.98 20.13
CA SER A 482 25.60 12.12 20.17
C SER A 482 26.00 13.45 20.81
#